data_9d1671b2d0fc0632a65dd659ae8bbb12
#
_entry.id   9d1671b2d0fc0632a65dd659ae8bbb12
#
_cell.length_a   1.000
_cell.length_b   1.000
_cell.length_c   1.000
_cell.angle_alpha   90.00
_cell.angle_beta   90.00
_cell.angle_gamma   90.00
#
_symmetry.space_group_name_H-M   'P 1'
#
loop_
_entity.id
_entity.type
_entity.pdbx_description
1 polymer ?
#
loop_
_entity_poly.entity_id
_entity_poly.type
_entity_poly.pdbx_seq_one_letter_code
_entity_poly.pdbx_strand_id
1 'polypeptide(L)'
;MIWLWITVTALALITALGILVKTRHPRLGWTIVGLAMAAALVFAVSAAVLWSAPDSSPELEADYALLLGCSLRNGQATPELVRRCQTALDWLEAHPHGLLVVSGGDPGHQGVTEAAVMAAWLRNHGANAKQILLEDQASDTRENLLFSKTLVEGQVRETDTVLIITSEYHQTRARFLAEAGGQTALGLSCRTPLIQHLLATVREVYCMANELLELAFS
;
A
#
# COMPACT_ATOMS: atom_id res chain seq x y z
N MET A 1 -6.00 -10.19 9.68
CA MET A 1 -5.88 -10.96 10.96
C MET A 1 -5.15 -12.28 10.78
N ILE A 2 -5.47 -13.07 9.76
CA ILE A 2 -4.88 -14.42 9.55
C ILE A 2 -3.35 -14.39 9.50
N TRP A 3 -2.74 -13.50 8.72
CA TRP A 3 -1.28 -13.41 8.56
C TRP A 3 -0.52 -13.13 9.87
N LEU A 4 -1.04 -12.24 10.72
CA LEU A 4 -0.41 -11.96 12.03
C LEU A 4 -0.40 -13.21 12.91
N TRP A 5 -1.55 -13.91 13.00
CA TRP A 5 -1.65 -15.13 13.78
C TRP A 5 -0.74 -16.23 13.24
N ILE A 6 -0.66 -16.39 11.90
CA ILE A 6 0.24 -17.35 11.28
C ILE A 6 1.70 -17.03 11.64
N THR A 7 2.12 -15.78 11.53
CA THR A 7 3.51 -15.38 11.83
C THR A 7 3.86 -15.58 13.29
N VAL A 8 3.01 -15.10 14.21
CA VAL A 8 3.25 -15.21 15.65
C VAL A 8 3.23 -16.66 16.10
N THR A 9 2.27 -17.46 15.63
CA THR A 9 2.19 -18.89 15.98
C THR A 9 3.34 -19.69 15.40
N ALA A 10 3.75 -19.43 14.16
CA ALA A 10 4.90 -20.09 13.55
C ALA A 10 6.20 -19.81 14.32
N LEU A 11 6.48 -18.54 14.65
CA LEU A 11 7.65 -18.17 15.46
C LEU A 11 7.63 -18.79 16.84
N ALA A 12 6.48 -18.81 17.50
CA ALA A 12 6.31 -19.42 18.82
C ALA A 12 6.54 -20.94 18.77
N LEU A 13 5.99 -21.64 17.76
CA LEU A 13 6.17 -23.07 17.58
C LEU A 13 7.62 -23.44 17.25
N ILE A 14 8.30 -22.69 16.37
CA ILE A 14 9.72 -22.92 16.05
C ILE A 14 10.58 -22.70 17.28
N THR A 15 10.32 -21.65 18.07
CA THR A 15 11.06 -21.40 19.30
C THR A 15 10.83 -22.49 20.35
N ALA A 16 9.57 -22.92 20.53
CA ALA A 16 9.23 -24.02 21.45
C ALA A 16 9.89 -25.33 21.02
N LEU A 17 9.91 -25.65 19.72
CA LEU A 17 10.62 -26.81 19.17
C LEU A 17 12.13 -26.71 19.46
N GLY A 18 12.74 -25.56 19.26
CA GLY A 18 14.15 -25.34 19.55
C GLY A 18 14.48 -25.58 21.03
N ILE A 19 13.62 -25.10 21.94
CA ILE A 19 13.75 -25.31 23.39
C ILE A 19 13.60 -26.81 23.73
N LEU A 20 12.65 -27.50 23.12
CA LEU A 20 12.42 -28.94 23.33
C LEU A 20 13.61 -29.76 22.81
N VAL A 21 14.09 -29.48 21.60
CA VAL A 21 15.24 -30.17 21.01
C VAL A 21 16.52 -29.93 21.79
N LYS A 22 16.70 -28.74 22.39
CA LYS A 22 17.86 -28.39 23.23
C LYS A 22 18.09 -29.38 24.35
N THR A 23 17.05 -30.02 24.91
CA THR A 23 17.18 -30.97 26.01
C THR A 23 17.96 -32.24 25.60
N ARG A 24 17.83 -32.69 24.35
CA ARG A 24 18.51 -33.87 23.82
C ARG A 24 19.72 -33.53 22.94
N HIS A 25 19.61 -32.43 22.20
CA HIS A 25 20.61 -31.97 21.21
C HIS A 25 20.86 -30.46 21.38
N PRO A 26 21.67 -30.04 22.37
CA PRO A 26 21.78 -28.63 22.76
C PRO A 26 22.28 -27.72 21.63
N ARG A 27 23.23 -28.18 20.79
CA ARG A 27 23.70 -27.38 19.66
C ARG A 27 22.59 -27.12 18.64
N LEU A 28 21.85 -28.17 18.25
CA LEU A 28 20.74 -28.05 17.30
C LEU A 28 19.61 -27.18 17.86
N GLY A 29 19.26 -27.35 19.14
CA GLY A 29 18.25 -26.53 19.80
C GLY A 29 18.61 -25.03 19.80
N TRP A 30 19.84 -24.68 20.13
CA TRP A 30 20.30 -23.29 20.09
C TRP A 30 20.35 -22.73 18.65
N THR A 31 20.70 -23.55 17.65
CA THR A 31 20.66 -23.12 16.25
C THR A 31 19.24 -22.77 15.82
N ILE A 32 18.24 -23.60 16.16
CA ILE A 32 16.83 -23.35 15.85
C ILE A 32 16.34 -22.05 16.52
N VAL A 33 16.64 -21.85 17.80
CA VAL A 33 16.28 -20.61 18.52
C VAL A 33 16.95 -19.40 17.88
N GLY A 34 18.24 -19.49 17.55
CA GLY A 34 18.97 -18.41 16.89
C GLY A 34 18.38 -18.03 15.54
N LEU A 35 18.01 -19.00 14.72
CA LEU A 35 17.35 -18.76 13.43
C LEU A 35 15.96 -18.13 13.59
N ALA A 36 15.17 -18.56 14.60
CA ALA A 36 13.87 -17.95 14.88
C ALA A 36 14.02 -16.49 15.34
N MET A 37 15.02 -16.20 16.16
CA MET A 37 15.32 -14.83 16.61
C MET A 37 15.79 -13.95 15.44
N ALA A 38 16.64 -14.47 14.56
CA ALA A 38 17.08 -13.76 13.37
C ALA A 38 15.91 -13.44 12.44
N ALA A 39 15.02 -14.40 12.19
CA ALA A 39 13.81 -14.18 11.40
C ALA A 39 12.88 -13.13 12.04
N ALA A 40 12.70 -13.17 13.36
CA ALA A 40 11.92 -12.17 14.08
C ALA A 40 12.55 -10.77 13.97
N LEU A 41 13.86 -10.66 14.06
CA LEU A 41 14.58 -9.40 13.89
C LEU A 41 14.43 -8.85 12.48
N VAL A 42 14.62 -9.67 11.45
CA VAL A 42 14.44 -9.28 10.05
C VAL A 42 13.01 -8.77 9.84
N PHE A 43 12.03 -9.50 10.35
CA PHE A 43 10.62 -9.07 10.27
C PHE A 43 10.39 -7.73 10.97
N ALA A 44 10.92 -7.56 12.18
CA ALA A 44 10.77 -6.31 12.94
C ALA A 44 11.43 -5.11 12.22
N VAL A 45 12.62 -5.30 11.65
CA VAL A 45 13.31 -4.27 10.87
C VAL A 45 12.50 -3.92 9.61
N SER A 46 12.02 -4.93 8.86
CA SER A 46 11.19 -4.70 7.69
C SER A 46 9.90 -3.94 8.03
N ALA A 47 9.24 -4.31 9.13
CA ALA A 47 8.06 -3.61 9.62
C ALA A 47 8.38 -2.15 10.02
N ALA A 48 9.51 -1.91 10.67
CA ALA A 48 9.95 -0.56 11.04
C ALA A 48 10.24 0.30 9.80
N VAL A 49 10.87 -0.25 8.77
CA VAL A 49 11.11 0.44 7.48
C VAL A 49 9.79 0.80 6.81
N LEU A 50 8.84 -0.14 6.73
CA LEU A 50 7.53 0.14 6.16
C LEU A 50 6.75 1.20 6.95
N TRP A 51 6.95 1.27 8.25
CA TRP A 51 6.30 2.24 9.14
C TRP A 51 6.91 3.64 9.05
N SER A 52 8.18 3.74 8.71
CA SER A 52 8.93 5.00 8.72
C SER A 52 8.85 5.80 7.42
N ALA A 53 8.05 5.36 6.43
CA ALA A 53 7.90 6.10 5.18
C ALA A 53 7.30 7.50 5.45
N PRO A 54 8.09 8.57 5.32
CA PRO A 54 7.59 9.91 5.56
C PRO A 54 6.68 10.34 4.42
N ASP A 55 5.66 11.15 4.75
CA ASP A 55 4.94 11.89 3.74
C ASP A 55 5.87 12.91 3.07
N SER A 56 5.64 13.13 1.79
CA SER A 56 6.30 14.20 1.06
C SER A 56 5.73 15.55 1.52
N SER A 57 6.54 16.61 1.42
CA SER A 57 6.04 17.95 1.69
C SER A 57 4.84 18.25 0.77
N PRO A 58 3.75 18.80 1.27
CA PRO A 58 2.62 19.19 0.43
C PRO A 58 2.96 20.31 -0.58
N GLU A 59 4.12 20.94 -0.43
CA GLU A 59 4.63 21.97 -1.36
C GLU A 59 5.33 21.37 -2.59
N LEU A 60 5.61 20.04 -2.60
CA LEU A 60 6.25 19.40 -3.73
C LEU A 60 5.23 19.24 -4.86
N GLU A 61 5.59 19.79 -6.01
CA GLU A 61 4.79 19.66 -7.22
C GLU A 61 4.90 18.24 -7.78
N ALA A 62 3.74 17.64 -8.07
CA ALA A 62 3.62 16.40 -8.79
C ALA A 62 2.88 16.67 -10.12
N ASP A 63 3.20 15.90 -11.13
CA ASP A 63 2.54 16.01 -12.43
C ASP A 63 1.06 15.61 -12.33
N TYR A 64 0.78 14.64 -11.47
CA TYR A 64 -0.56 14.22 -11.12
C TYR A 64 -0.58 13.51 -9.76
N ALA A 65 -1.77 13.42 -9.17
CA ALA A 65 -1.99 12.61 -7.98
C ALA A 65 -2.69 11.29 -8.35
N LEU A 66 -2.34 10.22 -7.63
CA LEU A 66 -2.92 8.89 -7.78
C LEU A 66 -3.51 8.43 -6.45
N LEU A 67 -4.84 8.33 -6.39
CA LEU A 67 -5.54 7.76 -5.25
C LEU A 67 -5.72 6.25 -5.46
N LEU A 68 -5.06 5.47 -4.61
CA LEU A 68 -5.15 4.00 -4.64
C LEU A 68 -6.37 3.49 -3.88
N GLY A 69 -7.12 2.60 -4.49
CA GLY A 69 -8.17 1.83 -3.85
C GLY A 69 -7.66 0.90 -2.74
N CYS A 70 -8.56 0.37 -1.91
CA CYS A 70 -8.15 -0.62 -0.90
C CYS A 70 -9.09 -1.81 -0.77
N SER A 71 -10.35 -1.61 -0.60
CA SER A 71 -11.38 -2.65 -0.65
C SER A 71 -12.75 -2.04 -0.46
N LEU A 72 -13.76 -2.71 -0.99
CA LEU A 72 -15.17 -2.40 -0.76
C LEU A 72 -15.79 -3.42 0.20
N ARG A 73 -16.88 -3.02 0.83
CA ARG A 73 -17.73 -3.94 1.58
C ARG A 73 -19.15 -3.83 1.06
N ASN A 74 -19.67 -4.89 0.46
CA ASN A 74 -20.98 -4.90 -0.19
C ASN A 74 -21.16 -3.75 -1.21
N GLY A 75 -20.13 -3.51 -2.03
CA GLY A 75 -20.12 -2.44 -3.04
C GLY A 75 -20.01 -1.02 -2.46
N GLN A 76 -19.74 -0.85 -1.18
CA GLN A 76 -19.63 0.45 -0.52
C GLN A 76 -18.22 0.71 -0.01
N ALA A 77 -17.86 2.01 0.09
CA ALA A 77 -16.58 2.43 0.62
C ALA A 77 -16.40 1.97 2.07
N THR A 78 -15.27 1.32 2.37
CA THR A 78 -14.88 1.04 3.75
C THR A 78 -14.44 2.34 4.46
N PRO A 79 -14.45 2.38 5.81
CA PRO A 79 -13.92 3.55 6.54
C PRO A 79 -12.48 3.91 6.17
N GLU A 80 -11.69 2.95 5.71
CA GLU A 80 -10.34 3.18 5.24
C GLU A 80 -10.34 3.89 3.87
N LEU A 81 -11.15 3.40 2.94
CA LEU A 81 -11.30 4.04 1.63
C LEU A 81 -11.81 5.48 1.76
N VAL A 82 -12.75 5.72 2.68
CA VAL A 82 -13.26 7.07 2.98
C VAL A 82 -12.12 7.99 3.48
N ARG A 83 -11.23 7.51 4.36
CA ARG A 83 -10.08 8.33 4.81
C ARG A 83 -9.13 8.67 3.66
N ARG A 84 -8.86 7.73 2.76
CA ARG A 84 -8.06 8.01 1.56
C ARG A 84 -8.73 9.04 0.67
N CYS A 85 -10.04 8.92 0.43
CA CYS A 85 -10.82 9.89 -0.34
C CYS A 85 -10.79 11.28 0.32
N GLN A 86 -10.88 11.36 1.66
CA GLN A 86 -10.79 12.65 2.36
C GLN A 86 -9.42 13.30 2.15
N THR A 87 -8.33 12.55 2.29
CA THR A 87 -6.98 13.06 2.01
C THR A 87 -6.83 13.55 0.56
N ALA A 88 -7.44 12.84 -0.39
CA ALA A 88 -7.43 13.25 -1.79
C ALA A 88 -8.29 14.51 -2.03
N LEU A 89 -9.41 14.64 -1.33
CA LEU A 89 -10.24 15.85 -1.39
C LEU A 89 -9.50 17.07 -0.86
N ASP A 90 -8.87 16.94 0.31
CA ASP A 90 -8.06 18.01 0.92
C ASP A 90 -6.92 18.44 -0.03
N TRP A 91 -6.30 17.49 -0.73
CA TRP A 91 -5.29 17.78 -1.74
C TRP A 91 -5.87 18.53 -2.95
N LEU A 92 -7.04 18.10 -3.48
CA LEU A 92 -7.70 18.77 -4.61
C LEU A 92 -8.12 20.20 -4.27
N GLU A 93 -8.55 20.47 -3.04
CA GLU A 93 -8.89 21.82 -2.57
C GLU A 93 -7.66 22.73 -2.55
N ALA A 94 -6.50 22.21 -2.16
CA ALA A 94 -5.24 22.92 -2.19
C ALA A 94 -4.66 23.11 -3.61
N HIS A 95 -5.08 22.27 -4.57
CA HIS A 95 -4.57 22.24 -5.95
C HIS A 95 -5.71 22.39 -6.99
N PRO A 96 -6.24 23.62 -7.20
CA PRO A 96 -7.40 23.84 -8.07
C PRO A 96 -7.21 23.41 -9.54
N HIS A 97 -5.96 23.25 -9.97
CA HIS A 97 -5.59 22.76 -11.31
C HIS A 97 -4.98 21.35 -11.30
N GLY A 98 -4.89 20.73 -10.12
CA GLY A 98 -4.35 19.40 -9.95
C GLY A 98 -5.22 18.35 -10.63
N LEU A 99 -4.60 17.32 -11.18
CA LEU A 99 -5.25 16.17 -11.79
C LEU A 99 -5.13 14.97 -10.86
N LEU A 100 -6.26 14.34 -10.54
CA LEU A 100 -6.33 13.17 -9.68
C LEU A 100 -6.81 11.95 -10.49
N VAL A 101 -6.00 10.91 -10.53
CA VAL A 101 -6.45 9.59 -10.98
C VAL A 101 -6.96 8.82 -9.77
N VAL A 102 -8.19 8.30 -9.83
CA VAL A 102 -8.70 7.31 -8.87
C VAL A 102 -8.58 5.95 -9.51
N SER A 103 -7.81 5.05 -8.90
CA SER A 103 -7.45 3.78 -9.51
C SER A 103 -7.79 2.58 -8.63
N GLY A 104 -8.43 1.59 -9.25
CA GLY A 104 -8.79 0.31 -8.66
C GLY A 104 -10.00 -0.33 -9.31
N GLY A 105 -9.84 -1.59 -9.75
CA GLY A 105 -10.90 -2.39 -10.37
C GLY A 105 -11.88 -2.99 -9.36
N ASP A 106 -12.45 -4.15 -9.71
CA ASP A 106 -13.36 -4.93 -8.86
C ASP A 106 -12.76 -6.29 -8.48
N PRO A 107 -11.70 -6.34 -7.65
CA PRO A 107 -11.07 -7.60 -7.24
C PRO A 107 -12.00 -8.48 -6.39
N GLY A 108 -13.03 -7.88 -5.82
CA GLY A 108 -14.03 -8.60 -5.00
C GLY A 108 -15.24 -9.11 -5.78
N HIS A 109 -15.29 -8.90 -7.12
CA HIS A 109 -16.44 -9.26 -7.98
C HIS A 109 -17.79 -8.77 -7.43
N GLN A 110 -17.80 -7.52 -6.92
CA GLN A 110 -18.99 -6.92 -6.31
C GLN A 110 -19.88 -6.17 -7.32
N GLY A 111 -19.50 -6.16 -8.60
CA GLY A 111 -20.21 -5.49 -9.68
C GLY A 111 -20.01 -3.97 -9.71
N VAL A 112 -19.08 -3.45 -8.89
CA VAL A 112 -18.69 -2.05 -8.87
C VAL A 112 -17.19 -1.95 -8.57
N THR A 113 -16.48 -1.07 -9.27
CA THR A 113 -15.04 -0.88 -9.09
C THR A 113 -14.73 0.06 -7.94
N GLU A 114 -13.56 -0.12 -7.32
CA GLU A 114 -13.08 0.77 -6.25
C GLU A 114 -12.97 2.22 -6.77
N ALA A 115 -12.46 2.38 -8.00
CA ALA A 115 -12.34 3.68 -8.65
C ALA A 115 -13.69 4.39 -8.82
N ALA A 116 -14.74 3.66 -9.23
CA ALA A 116 -16.08 4.22 -9.39
C ALA A 116 -16.63 4.71 -8.04
N VAL A 117 -16.44 3.94 -6.97
CA VAL A 117 -16.88 4.30 -5.61
C VAL A 117 -16.12 5.53 -5.11
N MET A 118 -14.79 5.59 -5.31
CA MET A 118 -13.96 6.75 -4.93
C MET A 118 -14.38 8.01 -5.69
N ALA A 119 -14.55 7.92 -7.01
CA ALA A 119 -14.99 9.05 -7.84
C ALA A 119 -16.37 9.57 -7.44
N ALA A 120 -17.31 8.68 -7.14
CA ALA A 120 -18.64 9.04 -6.67
C ALA A 120 -18.57 9.74 -5.31
N TRP A 121 -17.76 9.20 -4.38
CA TRP A 121 -17.57 9.81 -3.06
C TRP A 121 -16.98 11.23 -3.17
N LEU A 122 -15.91 11.41 -3.92
CA LEU A 122 -15.25 12.71 -4.12
C LEU A 122 -16.20 13.74 -4.72
N ARG A 123 -16.94 13.38 -5.78
CA ARG A 123 -17.93 14.27 -6.42
C ARG A 123 -19.03 14.69 -5.45
N ASN A 124 -19.53 13.76 -4.64
CA ASN A 124 -20.58 14.03 -3.66
C ASN A 124 -20.09 14.92 -2.51
N HIS A 125 -18.77 15.04 -2.31
CA HIS A 125 -18.15 15.90 -1.30
C HIS A 125 -17.54 17.19 -1.91
N GLY A 126 -17.91 17.53 -3.14
CA GLY A 126 -17.59 18.83 -3.73
C GLY A 126 -16.38 18.86 -4.66
N ALA A 127 -15.71 17.74 -4.89
CA ALA A 127 -14.60 17.70 -5.84
C ALA A 127 -15.06 18.02 -7.28
N ASN A 128 -14.26 18.79 -8.00
CA ASN A 128 -14.55 19.12 -9.40
C ASN A 128 -14.34 17.87 -10.28
N ALA A 129 -15.41 17.42 -10.92
CA ALA A 129 -15.39 16.23 -11.77
C ALA A 129 -14.36 16.31 -12.91
N LYS A 130 -13.95 17.52 -13.35
CA LYS A 130 -12.94 17.71 -14.40
C LYS A 130 -11.51 17.40 -13.92
N GLN A 131 -11.28 17.38 -12.62
CA GLN A 131 -9.99 17.03 -12.03
C GLN A 131 -9.84 15.53 -11.77
N ILE A 132 -10.90 14.73 -11.96
CA ILE A 132 -10.91 13.31 -11.58
C ILE A 132 -10.92 12.45 -12.84
N LEU A 133 -9.86 11.67 -13.02
CA LEU A 133 -9.79 10.60 -14.02
C LEU A 133 -10.07 9.25 -13.35
N LEU A 134 -10.80 8.40 -14.04
CA LEU A 134 -11.18 7.08 -13.56
C LEU A 134 -10.31 6.02 -14.25
N GLU A 135 -9.58 5.24 -13.48
CA GLU A 135 -8.91 4.02 -13.88
C GLU A 135 -9.56 2.85 -13.12
N ASP A 136 -10.28 1.99 -13.80
CA ASP A 136 -11.13 0.96 -13.20
C ASP A 136 -10.82 -0.48 -13.67
N GLN A 137 -9.67 -0.67 -14.32
CA GLN A 137 -9.27 -1.96 -14.88
C GLN A 137 -8.23 -2.69 -14.02
N ALA A 138 -7.46 -1.95 -13.22
CA ALA A 138 -6.36 -2.50 -12.47
C ALA A 138 -6.80 -3.53 -11.41
N SER A 139 -6.08 -4.63 -11.33
CA SER A 139 -6.30 -5.71 -10.36
C SER A 139 -5.28 -5.72 -9.22
N ASP A 140 -4.15 -5.04 -9.39
CA ASP A 140 -3.08 -4.92 -8.41
C ASP A 140 -2.39 -3.55 -8.43
N THR A 141 -1.40 -3.35 -7.54
CA THR A 141 -0.75 -2.04 -7.39
C THR A 141 0.16 -1.69 -8.58
N ARG A 142 0.76 -2.67 -9.26
CA ARG A 142 1.58 -2.43 -10.47
C ARG A 142 0.70 -1.94 -11.61
N GLU A 143 -0.44 -2.60 -11.81
CA GLU A 143 -1.42 -2.20 -12.83
C GLU A 143 -2.02 -0.83 -12.51
N ASN A 144 -2.34 -0.55 -11.23
CA ASN A 144 -2.80 0.79 -10.81
C ASN A 144 -1.82 1.88 -11.26
N LEU A 145 -0.52 1.69 -11.03
CA LEU A 145 0.51 2.66 -11.42
C LEU A 145 0.66 2.75 -12.94
N LEU A 146 0.77 1.62 -13.62
CA LEU A 146 0.97 1.55 -15.07
C LEU A 146 -0.22 2.14 -15.84
N PHE A 147 -1.44 1.72 -15.51
CA PHE A 147 -2.64 2.19 -16.21
C PHE A 147 -2.93 3.65 -15.90
N SER A 148 -2.69 4.11 -14.67
CA SER A 148 -2.82 5.52 -14.33
C SER A 148 -1.82 6.39 -15.08
N LYS A 149 -0.55 5.98 -15.21
CA LYS A 149 0.46 6.67 -16.00
C LYS A 149 0.00 6.80 -17.46
N THR A 150 -0.44 5.69 -18.06
CA THR A 150 -0.94 5.67 -19.44
C THR A 150 -2.19 6.56 -19.62
N LEU A 151 -3.07 6.58 -18.62
CA LEU A 151 -4.31 7.38 -18.68
C LEU A 151 -4.03 8.89 -18.68
N VAL A 152 -2.98 9.35 -17.99
CA VAL A 152 -2.62 10.77 -17.92
C VAL A 152 -1.72 11.22 -19.06
N GLU A 153 -1.14 10.31 -19.83
CA GLU A 153 -0.34 10.64 -21.02
C GLU A 153 -1.12 11.55 -21.97
N GLY A 154 -0.53 12.70 -22.32
CA GLY A 154 -1.17 13.71 -23.16
C GLY A 154 -2.16 14.65 -22.43
N GLN A 155 -2.45 14.43 -21.14
CA GLN A 155 -3.29 15.32 -20.32
C GLN A 155 -2.44 16.20 -19.38
N VAL A 156 -1.31 15.69 -18.93
CA VAL A 156 -0.30 16.44 -18.18
C VAL A 156 0.94 16.66 -19.04
N ARG A 157 1.76 17.64 -18.68
CA ARG A 157 2.95 18.01 -19.45
C ARG A 157 4.02 16.90 -19.39
N GLU A 158 4.18 16.30 -18.23
CA GLU A 158 5.10 15.23 -17.93
C GLU A 158 4.37 14.18 -17.08
N THR A 159 4.87 12.95 -17.04
CA THR A 159 4.28 11.87 -16.24
C THR A 159 5.32 11.25 -15.29
N ASP A 160 6.43 11.97 -15.07
CA ASP A 160 7.58 11.46 -14.35
C ASP A 160 7.40 11.50 -12.85
N THR A 161 6.61 12.46 -12.33
CA THR A 161 6.38 12.62 -10.89
C THR A 161 4.93 12.35 -10.53
N VAL A 162 4.71 11.33 -9.69
CA VAL A 162 3.39 10.95 -9.18
C VAL A 162 3.28 11.15 -7.68
N LEU A 163 2.22 11.83 -7.22
CA LEU A 163 1.86 11.89 -5.80
C LEU A 163 0.91 10.73 -5.48
N ILE A 164 1.39 9.75 -4.73
CA ILE A 164 0.60 8.58 -4.35
C ILE A 164 -0.14 8.86 -3.04
N ILE A 165 -1.48 8.84 -3.10
CA ILE A 165 -2.36 8.99 -1.95
C ILE A 165 -2.87 7.61 -1.54
N THR A 166 -2.43 7.15 -0.36
CA THR A 166 -2.79 5.84 0.16
C THR A 166 -2.66 5.79 1.70
N SER A 167 -2.83 4.62 2.31
CA SER A 167 -2.65 4.42 3.75
C SER A 167 -1.16 4.33 4.12
N GLU A 168 -0.79 4.80 5.32
CA GLU A 168 0.60 4.82 5.83
C GLU A 168 1.33 3.49 5.60
N TYR A 169 0.71 2.37 5.96
CA TYR A 169 1.34 1.04 5.84
C TYR A 169 1.62 0.61 4.38
N HIS A 170 0.92 1.18 3.41
CA HIS A 170 1.04 0.84 1.99
C HIS A 170 2.01 1.77 1.24
N GLN A 171 2.34 2.91 1.82
CA GLN A 171 3.08 3.99 1.16
C GLN A 171 4.45 3.53 0.62
N THR A 172 5.22 2.82 1.46
CA THR A 172 6.56 2.34 1.06
C THR A 172 6.51 1.44 -0.16
N ARG A 173 5.58 0.46 -0.20
CA ARG A 173 5.49 -0.46 -1.35
C ARG A 173 4.96 0.24 -2.61
N ALA A 174 3.97 1.10 -2.48
CA ALA A 174 3.43 1.83 -3.62
C ALA A 174 4.49 2.74 -4.27
N ARG A 175 5.27 3.47 -3.45
CA ARG A 175 6.39 4.30 -3.95
C ARG A 175 7.49 3.45 -4.59
N PHE A 176 7.89 2.37 -3.93
CA PHE A 176 8.89 1.45 -4.47
C PHE A 176 8.49 0.93 -5.86
N LEU A 177 7.23 0.55 -6.06
CA LEU A 177 6.72 0.07 -7.35
C LEU A 177 6.67 1.19 -8.40
N ALA A 178 6.30 2.40 -8.03
CA ALA A 178 6.33 3.56 -8.94
C ALA A 178 7.76 3.88 -9.40
N GLU A 179 8.72 3.88 -8.47
CA GLU A 179 10.14 4.10 -8.75
C GLU A 179 10.73 2.99 -9.64
N ALA A 180 10.37 1.73 -9.39
CA ALA A 180 10.70 0.61 -10.26
C ALA A 180 10.09 0.74 -11.66
N GLY A 181 8.93 1.39 -11.79
CA GLY A 181 8.28 1.76 -13.05
C GLY A 181 8.82 3.04 -13.70
N GLY A 182 9.93 3.60 -13.18
CA GLY A 182 10.62 4.77 -13.74
C GLY A 182 9.95 6.12 -13.43
N GLN A 183 9.17 6.21 -12.35
CA GLN A 183 8.56 7.47 -11.90
C GLN A 183 9.20 7.95 -10.60
N THR A 184 9.27 9.26 -10.42
CA THR A 184 9.55 9.85 -9.11
C THR A 184 8.29 9.80 -8.25
N ALA A 185 8.36 9.10 -7.11
CA ALA A 185 7.20 8.88 -6.28
C ALA A 185 7.20 9.76 -5.03
N LEU A 186 6.24 10.66 -4.96
CA LEU A 186 5.90 11.41 -3.75
C LEU A 186 4.80 10.68 -2.98
N GLY A 187 4.73 10.87 -1.67
CA GLY A 187 3.74 10.18 -0.81
C GLY A 187 2.90 11.14 0.01
N LEU A 188 1.59 10.91 0.02
CA LEU A 188 0.66 11.55 0.92
C LEU A 188 -0.21 10.48 1.58
N SER A 189 -0.02 10.29 2.88
CA SER A 189 -0.65 9.19 3.62
C SER A 189 -1.92 9.61 4.34
N CYS A 190 -2.94 8.76 4.31
CA CYS A 190 -4.03 8.87 5.26
C CYS A 190 -3.72 8.05 6.53
N ARG A 191 -4.03 8.62 7.70
CA ARG A 191 -3.82 7.96 8.98
C ARG A 191 -4.68 6.71 9.12
N THR A 192 -4.06 5.65 9.60
CA THR A 192 -4.71 4.36 9.85
C THR A 192 -4.75 4.07 11.35
N PRO A 193 -5.89 3.61 11.92
CA PRO A 193 -5.93 3.20 13.32
C PRO A 193 -4.88 2.16 13.63
N LEU A 194 -4.21 2.28 14.80
CA LEU A 194 -3.01 1.49 15.17
C LEU A 194 -3.18 -0.02 14.95
N ILE A 195 -4.32 -0.60 15.35
CA ILE A 195 -4.54 -2.04 15.20
C ILE A 195 -4.61 -2.44 13.71
N GLN A 196 -5.30 -1.65 12.89
CA GLN A 196 -5.35 -1.89 11.44
C GLN A 196 -3.98 -1.71 10.80
N HIS A 197 -3.24 -0.68 11.21
CA HIS A 197 -1.88 -0.42 10.75
C HIS A 197 -0.97 -1.62 11.05
N LEU A 198 -0.93 -2.12 12.29
CA LEU A 198 -0.13 -3.29 12.66
C LEU A 198 -0.47 -4.54 11.84
N LEU A 199 -1.78 -4.82 11.67
CA LEU A 199 -2.23 -5.98 10.89
C LEU A 199 -1.89 -5.86 9.41
N ALA A 200 -2.02 -4.66 8.86
CA ALA A 200 -1.68 -4.39 7.47
C ALA A 200 -0.17 -4.42 7.22
N THR A 201 0.65 -3.90 8.16
CA THR A 201 2.12 -3.95 8.08
C THR A 201 2.63 -5.38 7.93
N VAL A 202 2.05 -6.34 8.66
CA VAL A 202 2.41 -7.78 8.50
C VAL A 202 2.20 -8.24 7.05
N ARG A 203 1.07 -7.90 6.45
CA ARG A 203 0.78 -8.22 5.05
C ARG A 203 1.78 -7.53 4.11
N GLU A 204 2.05 -6.25 4.33
CA GLU A 204 2.97 -5.47 3.47
C GLU A 204 4.41 -6.00 3.51
N VAL A 205 4.88 -6.52 4.65
CA VAL A 205 6.20 -7.19 4.71
C VAL A 205 6.25 -8.38 3.75
N TYR A 206 5.20 -9.22 3.73
CA TYR A 206 5.13 -10.34 2.78
C TYR A 206 5.00 -9.88 1.33
N CYS A 207 4.16 -8.88 1.07
CA CYS A 207 4.01 -8.33 -0.28
C CYS A 207 5.32 -7.74 -0.78
N MET A 208 6.02 -6.95 0.03
CA MET A 208 7.31 -6.37 -0.34
C MET A 208 8.38 -7.44 -0.59
N ALA A 209 8.43 -8.50 0.23
CA ALA A 209 9.36 -9.61 0.00
C ALA A 209 9.08 -10.29 -1.35
N ASN A 210 7.82 -10.46 -1.72
CA ASN A 210 7.43 -11.04 -3.01
C ASN A 210 7.84 -10.14 -4.18
N GLU A 211 7.60 -8.82 -4.08
CA GLU A 211 8.03 -7.83 -5.09
C GLU A 211 9.55 -7.86 -5.32
N LEU A 212 10.32 -7.94 -4.22
CA LEU A 212 11.78 -8.00 -4.30
C LEU A 212 12.27 -9.30 -4.95
N LEU A 213 11.61 -10.43 -4.67
CA LEU A 213 11.93 -11.71 -5.31
C LEU A 213 11.61 -11.67 -6.81
N GLU A 214 10.46 -11.15 -7.21
CA GLU A 214 10.10 -11.01 -8.62
C GLU A 214 11.12 -10.16 -9.38
N LEU A 215 11.55 -9.03 -8.81
CA LEU A 215 12.57 -8.18 -9.42
C LEU A 215 13.96 -8.84 -9.48
N ALA A 216 14.30 -9.72 -8.54
CA ALA A 216 15.58 -10.41 -8.52
C ALA A 216 15.67 -11.55 -9.55
N PHE A 217 14.53 -12.08 -10.02
CA PHE A 217 14.45 -13.21 -10.97
C PHE A 217 13.89 -12.81 -12.34
N SER A 218 13.55 -11.53 -12.57
CA SER A 218 13.17 -10.97 -13.88
C SER A 218 14.41 -10.49 -14.65
#